data_4b22e5abd76bc5aa7a3c3408ee37b4cf
#
_entry.id   4b22e5abd76bc5aa7a3c3408ee37b4cf
#
_cell.length_a   1.000
_cell.length_b   1.000
_cell.length_c   1.000
_cell.angle_alpha   90.00
_cell.angle_beta   90.00
_cell.angle_gamma   90.00
#
_symmetry.space_group_name_H-M   'P 1'
#
loop_
_entity.id
_entity.type
_entity.pdbx_description
1 polymer ?
#
loop_
_entity_poly.entity_id
_entity_poly.type
_entity_poly.pdbx_seq_one_letter_code
_entity_poly.pdbx_strand_id
1 'polypeptide(L)'
;TPIASSAASDVYKRQSVQASAAQLEALGAELVEVSCPRFNDGIATYYVIAPSEASANLARYDGVKYGFRAEDAESLAAMTARSRAEGFGAEVQRRILIGTYALSAGYVDAYYKKAQQVRTLIRRDFDAAFQSVDVLLTPTAPSTAFKAGAHADDPLAMYLADLLTIPVNLAGLPAISVPCGFSAAGLPIGMQLIGNVLDEPRLLQVAHQYEQAAQVFASRPEAALVP
;
A
#
# COMPACT_ATOMS: atom_id res chain seq x y z
N THR A 1 -0.98 -19.97 -2.23
CA THR A 1 -2.33 -19.68 -1.69
C THR A 1 -3.10 -19.02 -2.81
N PRO A 2 -4.28 -19.52 -3.21
CA PRO A 2 -5.11 -18.75 -4.08
C PRO A 2 -5.24 -17.39 -3.40
N ILE A 3 -4.86 -16.33 -4.11
CA ILE A 3 -5.14 -14.95 -3.72
C ILE A 3 -6.59 -14.97 -3.29
N ALA A 4 -6.86 -14.69 -2.01
CA ALA A 4 -8.21 -14.75 -1.49
C ALA A 4 -9.07 -13.87 -2.39
N SER A 5 -9.79 -14.52 -3.28
CA SER A 5 -10.64 -13.86 -4.22
C SER A 5 -11.80 -13.33 -3.43
N SER A 6 -11.88 -12.01 -3.27
CA SER A 6 -13.21 -11.45 -3.33
C SER A 6 -13.84 -11.97 -4.63
N ALA A 7 -15.07 -12.46 -4.59
CA ALA A 7 -15.76 -13.04 -5.74
C ALA A 7 -15.91 -12.07 -6.94
N ALA A 8 -15.40 -10.88 -6.85
CA ALA A 8 -15.33 -9.82 -7.83
C ALA A 8 -13.91 -9.52 -8.30
N SER A 9 -12.92 -10.39 -8.06
CA SER A 9 -11.61 -10.17 -8.68
C SER A 9 -11.79 -10.33 -10.17
N ASP A 10 -11.64 -9.21 -10.85
CA ASP A 10 -11.73 -9.09 -12.29
C ASP A 10 -10.95 -10.24 -12.96
N VAL A 11 -11.65 -11.07 -13.73
CA VAL A 11 -11.08 -12.21 -14.45
C VAL A 11 -9.90 -11.77 -15.30
N TYR A 12 -10.00 -10.60 -15.93
CA TYR A 12 -8.92 -10.01 -16.72
C TYR A 12 -7.66 -9.72 -15.91
N LYS A 13 -7.81 -9.34 -14.65
CA LYS A 13 -6.68 -9.07 -13.76
C LYS A 13 -5.92 -10.35 -13.44
N ARG A 14 -6.63 -11.40 -13.09
CA ARG A 14 -6.02 -12.73 -12.87
C ARG A 14 -5.31 -13.22 -14.13
N GLN A 15 -5.98 -13.11 -15.28
CA GLN A 15 -5.41 -13.50 -16.57
C GLN A 15 -4.17 -12.68 -16.92
N SER A 16 -4.20 -11.35 -16.72
CA SER A 16 -3.04 -10.49 -16.98
C SER A 16 -1.84 -10.85 -16.11
N VAL A 17 -2.06 -11.08 -14.81
CA VAL A 17 -0.99 -11.46 -13.88
C VAL A 17 -0.46 -12.87 -14.20
N GLN A 18 -1.32 -13.82 -14.57
CA GLN A 18 -0.90 -15.15 -15.01
C GLN A 18 -0.12 -15.11 -16.32
N ALA A 19 -0.54 -14.29 -17.28
CA ALA A 19 0.20 -14.08 -18.53
C ALA A 19 1.57 -13.46 -18.28
N SER A 20 1.66 -12.54 -17.31
CA SER A 20 2.94 -11.95 -16.91
C SER A 20 3.87 -12.96 -16.24
N ALA A 21 3.33 -13.84 -15.41
CA ALA A 21 4.10 -14.95 -14.84
C ALA A 21 4.65 -15.88 -15.93
N ALA A 22 3.81 -16.27 -16.91
CA ALA A 22 4.25 -17.06 -18.06
C ALA A 22 5.31 -16.33 -18.93
N GLN A 23 5.20 -14.99 -19.06
CA GLN A 23 6.22 -14.20 -19.74
C GLN A 23 7.56 -14.22 -19.01
N LEU A 24 7.54 -14.10 -17.67
CA LEU A 24 8.76 -14.22 -16.86
C LEU A 24 9.37 -15.62 -16.97
N GLU A 25 8.55 -16.67 -17.00
CA GLU A 25 9.01 -18.05 -17.22
C GLU A 25 9.67 -18.19 -18.60
N ALA A 26 9.09 -17.60 -19.66
CA ALA A 26 9.69 -17.58 -21.00
C ALA A 26 11.03 -16.82 -21.05
N LEU A 27 11.27 -15.90 -20.12
CA LEU A 27 12.53 -15.18 -19.93
C LEU A 27 13.54 -15.97 -19.07
N GLY A 28 13.18 -17.16 -18.59
CA GLY A 28 14.05 -18.07 -17.85
C GLY A 28 13.83 -18.08 -16.34
N ALA A 29 12.77 -17.45 -15.84
CA ALA A 29 12.40 -17.56 -14.44
C ALA A 29 11.75 -18.91 -14.14
N GLU A 30 11.94 -19.44 -12.93
CA GLU A 30 11.22 -20.59 -12.40
C GLU A 30 10.07 -20.11 -11.53
N LEU A 31 8.84 -20.57 -11.80
CA LEU A 31 7.66 -20.20 -11.03
C LEU A 31 7.47 -21.17 -9.86
N VAL A 32 7.51 -20.63 -8.64
CA VAL A 32 7.33 -21.40 -7.40
C VAL A 32 6.14 -20.83 -6.62
N GLU A 33 5.22 -21.70 -6.22
CA GLU A 33 4.11 -21.29 -5.35
C GLU A 33 4.57 -21.17 -3.89
N VAL A 34 4.36 -20.01 -3.29
CA VAL A 34 4.70 -19.74 -1.89
C VAL A 34 3.49 -19.30 -1.09
N SER A 35 3.56 -19.40 0.23
CA SER A 35 2.46 -19.05 1.14
C SER A 35 2.89 -17.96 2.11
N CYS A 36 2.05 -16.92 2.23
CA CYS A 36 2.14 -15.87 3.24
C CYS A 36 0.82 -15.81 4.03
N PRO A 37 0.59 -16.71 4.99
CA PRO A 37 -0.71 -16.90 5.64
C PRO A 37 -1.21 -15.66 6.40
N ARG A 38 -0.32 -14.78 6.86
CA ARG A 38 -0.66 -13.54 7.58
C ARG A 38 -0.84 -12.32 6.68
N PHE A 39 -0.78 -12.49 5.37
CA PHE A 39 -0.93 -11.40 4.41
C PHE A 39 -2.23 -10.61 4.63
N ASN A 40 -3.33 -11.28 4.90
CA ASN A 40 -4.65 -10.67 5.11
C ASN A 40 -4.77 -9.89 6.43
N ASP A 41 -3.86 -10.10 7.39
CA ASP A 41 -3.83 -9.36 8.66
C ASP A 41 -3.26 -7.94 8.48
N GLY A 42 -2.76 -7.62 7.28
CA GLY A 42 -2.06 -6.38 6.97
C GLY A 42 -2.90 -5.14 7.21
N ILE A 43 -4.14 -5.09 6.70
CA ILE A 43 -5.02 -3.92 6.81
C ILE A 43 -5.25 -3.55 8.27
N ALA A 44 -5.71 -4.49 9.09
CA ALA A 44 -5.99 -4.24 10.51
C ALA A 44 -4.73 -3.77 11.26
N THR A 45 -3.59 -4.39 10.95
CA THR A 45 -2.28 -4.04 11.53
C THR A 45 -1.86 -2.62 11.14
N TYR A 46 -1.99 -2.26 9.87
CA TYR A 46 -1.64 -0.95 9.33
C TYR A 46 -2.47 0.16 9.99
N TYR A 47 -3.80 -0.03 10.08
CA TYR A 47 -4.69 1.00 10.61
C TYR A 47 -4.57 1.21 12.14
N VAL A 48 -3.80 0.39 12.82
CA VAL A 48 -3.35 0.67 14.19
C VAL A 48 -1.98 1.34 14.18
N ILE A 49 -1.00 0.81 13.45
CA ILE A 49 0.39 1.29 13.48
C ILE A 49 0.50 2.67 12.81
N ALA A 50 0.05 2.81 11.57
CA ALA A 50 0.25 4.04 10.81
C ALA A 50 -0.42 5.28 11.43
N PRO A 51 -1.68 5.23 11.90
CA PRO A 51 -2.27 6.32 12.65
C PRO A 51 -1.53 6.63 13.97
N SER A 52 -1.04 5.62 14.68
CA SER A 52 -0.26 5.80 15.90
C SER A 52 1.04 6.57 15.63
N GLU A 53 1.78 6.17 14.62
CA GLU A 53 2.99 6.84 14.17
C GLU A 53 2.68 8.25 13.64
N ALA A 54 1.61 8.42 12.85
CA ALA A 54 1.18 9.71 12.36
C ALA A 54 0.83 10.67 13.51
N SER A 55 0.08 10.21 14.52
CA SER A 55 -0.26 10.99 15.71
C SER A 55 0.99 11.51 16.42
N ALA A 56 1.98 10.64 16.64
CA ALA A 56 3.24 11.00 17.28
C ALA A 56 4.09 11.93 16.41
N ASN A 57 4.26 11.62 15.14
CA ASN A 57 5.11 12.38 14.23
C ASN A 57 4.52 13.76 13.88
N LEU A 58 3.21 13.86 13.69
CA LEU A 58 2.53 15.12 13.37
C LEU A 58 2.27 16.02 14.60
N ALA A 59 2.59 15.55 15.81
CA ALA A 59 2.52 16.37 17.03
C ALA A 59 3.41 17.61 16.97
N ARG A 60 4.51 17.57 16.20
CA ARG A 60 5.44 18.68 16.02
C ARG A 60 4.92 19.85 15.19
N TYR A 61 3.82 19.66 14.45
CA TYR A 61 3.18 20.71 13.66
C TYR A 61 2.21 21.49 14.54
N ASP A 62 2.74 22.39 15.33
CA ASP A 62 2.05 23.16 16.37
C ASP A 62 1.83 24.65 16.00
N GLY A 63 2.28 25.06 14.78
CA GLY A 63 2.24 26.45 14.34
C GLY A 63 3.37 27.32 14.88
N VAL A 64 4.33 26.75 15.64
CA VAL A 64 5.50 27.50 16.17
C VAL A 64 6.71 27.36 15.26
N LYS A 65 7.14 26.11 14.98
CA LYS A 65 8.34 25.84 14.15
C LYS A 65 8.00 25.39 12.73
N TYR A 66 6.87 24.68 12.54
CA TYR A 66 6.54 24.03 11.28
C TYR A 66 5.10 24.28 10.86
N GLY A 67 4.90 24.31 9.54
CA GLY A 67 3.61 24.27 8.92
C GLY A 67 2.84 25.58 9.04
N PHE A 68 1.54 25.46 8.84
CA PHE A 68 0.59 26.57 8.93
C PHE A 68 0.50 27.09 10.37
N ARG A 69 0.42 28.41 10.52
CA ARG A 69 0.17 29.10 11.79
C ARG A 69 -1.08 29.97 11.68
N ALA A 70 -2.03 29.73 12.57
CA ALA A 70 -3.21 30.57 12.67
C ALA A 70 -2.85 31.94 13.27
N GLU A 71 -3.36 32.99 12.63
CA GLU A 71 -3.20 34.38 13.07
C GLU A 71 -4.30 34.76 14.09
N ASP A 72 -4.10 35.85 14.83
CA ASP A 72 -5.08 36.45 15.74
C ASP A 72 -5.66 35.50 16.80
N ALA A 73 -4.80 34.66 17.37
CA ALA A 73 -5.21 33.79 18.47
C ALA A 73 -4.98 34.41 19.83
N GLU A 74 -5.95 34.27 20.72
CA GLU A 74 -5.96 34.89 22.06
C GLU A 74 -4.92 34.30 23.03
N SER A 75 -4.40 33.07 22.72
CA SER A 75 -3.42 32.36 23.54
C SER A 75 -2.60 31.40 22.70
N LEU A 76 -1.46 30.94 23.23
CA LEU A 76 -0.64 29.89 22.60
C LEU A 76 -1.45 28.61 22.41
N ALA A 77 -2.25 28.21 23.36
CA ALA A 77 -3.10 27.02 23.25
C ALA A 77 -4.15 27.18 22.13
N ALA A 78 -4.80 28.33 22.03
CA ALA A 78 -5.76 28.63 20.97
C ALA A 78 -5.06 28.66 19.59
N MET A 79 -3.89 29.27 19.49
CA MET A 79 -3.08 29.31 18.27
C MET A 79 -2.71 27.91 17.82
N THR A 80 -2.20 27.07 18.69
CA THR A 80 -1.83 25.68 18.37
C THR A 80 -3.06 24.88 17.93
N ALA A 81 -4.18 24.97 18.67
CA ALA A 81 -5.40 24.25 18.33
C ALA A 81 -5.94 24.65 16.95
N ARG A 82 -6.02 25.96 16.66
CA ARG A 82 -6.47 26.47 15.37
C ARG A 82 -5.50 26.12 14.24
N SER A 83 -4.21 26.26 14.46
CA SER A 83 -3.19 25.88 13.46
C SER A 83 -3.32 24.42 13.04
N ARG A 84 -3.59 23.54 13.97
CA ARG A 84 -3.77 22.11 13.68
C ARG A 84 -5.13 21.82 13.04
N ALA A 85 -6.20 22.49 13.49
CA ALA A 85 -7.54 22.30 12.93
C ALA A 85 -7.65 22.80 11.48
N GLU A 86 -7.04 23.94 11.18
CA GLU A 86 -7.09 24.57 9.85
C GLU A 86 -6.02 24.02 8.91
N GLY A 87 -4.85 23.64 9.44
CA GLY A 87 -3.70 23.18 8.67
C GLY A 87 -3.75 21.70 8.27
N PHE A 88 -4.51 20.85 8.96
CA PHE A 88 -4.66 19.44 8.62
C PHE A 88 -6.01 19.18 7.96
N GLY A 89 -5.98 18.47 6.82
CA GLY A 89 -7.20 17.98 6.18
C GLY A 89 -7.93 16.93 7.02
N ALA A 90 -9.21 16.71 6.74
CA ALA A 90 -10.11 15.86 7.53
C ALA A 90 -9.58 14.42 7.73
N GLU A 91 -8.99 13.81 6.71
CA GLU A 91 -8.44 12.45 6.82
C GLU A 91 -7.22 12.41 7.75
N VAL A 92 -6.33 13.41 7.69
CA VAL A 92 -5.17 13.49 8.59
C VAL A 92 -5.63 13.68 10.04
N GLN A 93 -6.63 14.54 10.28
CA GLN A 93 -7.22 14.72 11.61
C GLN A 93 -7.81 13.42 12.14
N ARG A 94 -8.54 12.67 11.32
CA ARG A 94 -9.09 11.35 11.66
C ARG A 94 -7.99 10.38 12.08
N ARG A 95 -6.90 10.29 11.32
CA ARG A 95 -5.76 9.41 11.63
C ARG A 95 -5.05 9.83 12.93
N ILE A 96 -4.87 11.12 13.17
CA ILE A 96 -4.31 11.63 14.42
C ILE A 96 -5.18 11.21 15.61
N LEU A 97 -6.50 11.34 15.50
CA LEU A 97 -7.43 10.95 16.58
C LEU A 97 -7.40 9.44 16.85
N ILE A 98 -7.45 8.63 15.81
CA ILE A 98 -7.34 7.15 15.93
C ILE A 98 -6.01 6.75 16.59
N GLY A 99 -4.90 7.36 16.14
CA GLY A 99 -3.58 7.09 16.70
C GLY A 99 -3.44 7.52 18.15
N THR A 100 -3.97 8.68 18.52
CA THR A 100 -4.00 9.17 19.89
C THR A 100 -4.78 8.21 20.80
N TYR A 101 -5.91 7.70 20.33
CA TYR A 101 -6.71 6.71 21.06
C TYR A 101 -5.93 5.40 21.23
N ALA A 102 -5.35 4.87 20.16
CA ALA A 102 -4.59 3.61 20.20
C ALA A 102 -3.35 3.66 21.10
N LEU A 103 -2.75 4.86 21.28
CA LEU A 103 -1.59 5.08 22.14
C LEU A 103 -1.96 5.51 23.57
N SER A 104 -3.24 5.72 23.87
CA SER A 104 -3.65 6.16 25.20
C SER A 104 -3.47 5.06 26.26
N ALA A 105 -3.42 5.50 27.53
CA ALA A 105 -3.25 4.60 28.66
C ALA A 105 -4.35 3.51 28.70
N GLY A 106 -3.95 2.27 28.88
CA GLY A 106 -4.83 1.10 28.88
C GLY A 106 -5.10 0.50 27.51
N TYR A 107 -4.85 1.24 26.39
CA TYR A 107 -5.08 0.75 25.02
C TYR A 107 -3.80 0.43 24.27
N VAL A 108 -2.66 1.03 24.61
CA VAL A 108 -1.39 0.82 23.91
C VAL A 108 -0.97 -0.65 23.85
N ASP A 109 -1.20 -1.40 24.93
CA ASP A 109 -0.87 -2.83 25.00
C ASP A 109 -1.85 -3.67 24.16
N ALA A 110 -3.13 -3.34 24.23
CA ALA A 110 -4.18 -4.06 23.53
C ALA A 110 -4.15 -3.84 22.00
N TYR A 111 -3.76 -2.68 21.55
CA TYR A 111 -3.77 -2.31 20.14
C TYR A 111 -2.37 -2.19 19.55
N TYR A 112 -1.57 -1.20 19.96
CA TYR A 112 -0.31 -0.89 19.30
C TYR A 112 0.72 -2.01 19.45
N LYS A 113 0.94 -2.52 20.67
CA LYS A 113 1.89 -3.63 20.89
C LYS A 113 1.45 -4.91 20.18
N LYS A 114 0.14 -5.21 20.20
CA LYS A 114 -0.40 -6.36 19.46
C LYS A 114 -0.20 -6.22 17.96
N ALA A 115 -0.47 -5.04 17.40
CA ALA A 115 -0.23 -4.76 15.98
C ALA A 115 1.25 -4.93 15.60
N GLN A 116 2.19 -4.48 16.45
CA GLN A 116 3.62 -4.71 16.23
C GLN A 116 4.01 -6.19 16.26
N GLN A 117 3.37 -6.99 17.10
CA GLN A 117 3.55 -8.45 17.12
C GLN A 117 3.06 -9.09 15.82
N VAL A 118 1.87 -8.70 15.35
CA VAL A 118 1.30 -9.18 14.07
C VAL A 118 2.17 -8.74 12.90
N ARG A 119 2.67 -7.49 12.88
CA ARG A 119 3.66 -7.01 11.90
C ARG A 119 4.87 -7.92 11.83
N THR A 120 5.38 -8.36 12.99
CA THR A 120 6.52 -9.29 13.05
C THR A 120 6.18 -10.64 12.42
N LEU A 121 4.94 -11.13 12.59
CA LEU A 121 4.50 -12.39 11.98
C LEU A 121 4.35 -12.25 10.46
N ILE A 122 3.79 -11.12 9.98
CA ILE A 122 3.72 -10.80 8.54
C ILE A 122 5.13 -10.82 7.93
N ARG A 123 6.10 -10.15 8.58
CA ARG A 123 7.48 -10.15 8.11
C ARG A 123 8.07 -11.54 8.03
N ARG A 124 7.84 -12.40 9.04
CA ARG A 124 8.33 -13.78 9.05
C ARG A 124 7.78 -14.64 7.91
N ASP A 125 6.54 -14.39 7.48
CA ASP A 125 5.97 -15.07 6.32
C ASP A 125 6.77 -14.73 5.04
N PHE A 126 7.10 -13.46 4.84
CA PHE A 126 7.95 -13.02 3.74
C PHE A 126 9.38 -13.57 3.85
N ASP A 127 9.98 -13.50 5.05
CA ASP A 127 11.31 -14.04 5.30
C ASP A 127 11.38 -15.55 4.95
N ALA A 128 10.31 -16.31 5.27
CA ALA A 128 10.21 -17.72 4.91
C ALA A 128 10.03 -17.93 3.40
N ALA A 129 9.21 -17.13 2.73
CA ALA A 129 9.04 -17.18 1.28
C ALA A 129 10.37 -16.94 0.54
N PHE A 130 11.13 -15.93 0.96
CA PHE A 130 12.44 -15.59 0.36
C PHE A 130 13.57 -16.60 0.66
N GLN A 131 13.31 -17.68 1.41
CA GLN A 131 14.24 -18.81 1.45
C GLN A 131 14.20 -19.66 0.18
N SER A 132 13.14 -19.58 -0.60
CA SER A 132 12.90 -20.43 -1.78
C SER A 132 12.77 -19.65 -3.09
N VAL A 133 12.58 -18.33 -3.05
CA VAL A 133 12.38 -17.49 -4.23
C VAL A 133 13.18 -16.19 -4.12
N ASP A 134 13.51 -15.60 -5.26
CA ASP A 134 14.26 -14.35 -5.35
C ASP A 134 13.34 -13.12 -5.38
N VAL A 135 12.17 -13.24 -6.01
CA VAL A 135 11.17 -12.16 -6.17
C VAL A 135 9.77 -12.77 -6.02
N LEU A 136 8.88 -12.06 -5.35
CA LEU A 136 7.47 -12.43 -5.28
C LEU A 136 6.66 -11.61 -6.29
N LEU A 137 5.63 -12.24 -6.86
CA LEU A 137 4.73 -11.62 -7.83
C LEU A 137 3.30 -11.66 -7.32
N THR A 138 2.63 -10.49 -7.29
CA THR A 138 1.22 -10.35 -6.92
C THR A 138 0.54 -9.30 -7.80
N PRO A 139 -0.80 -9.24 -7.89
CA PRO A 139 -1.48 -8.04 -8.36
C PRO A 139 -1.11 -6.83 -7.47
N THR A 140 -1.05 -5.63 -8.04
CA THR A 140 -0.80 -4.41 -7.25
C THR A 140 -2.02 -4.00 -6.44
N ALA A 141 -3.20 -4.05 -7.04
CA ALA A 141 -4.45 -3.59 -6.41
C ALA A 141 -5.59 -4.61 -6.64
N PRO A 142 -6.60 -4.66 -5.74
CA PRO A 142 -7.74 -5.54 -5.89
C PRO A 142 -8.67 -5.18 -7.06
N SER A 143 -8.68 -3.92 -7.49
CA SER A 143 -9.51 -3.43 -8.60
C SER A 143 -8.70 -2.58 -9.57
N THR A 144 -9.22 -2.38 -10.79
CA THR A 144 -8.75 -1.33 -11.69
C THR A 144 -9.15 0.05 -11.15
N ALA A 145 -8.69 1.12 -11.79
CA ALA A 145 -9.07 2.47 -11.41
C ALA A 145 -10.60 2.63 -11.37
N PHE A 146 -11.10 3.31 -10.37
CA PHE A 146 -12.52 3.66 -10.19
C PHE A 146 -12.75 5.14 -10.52
N LYS A 147 -14.00 5.52 -10.73
CA LYS A 147 -14.38 6.90 -11.05
C LYS A 147 -14.05 7.84 -9.88
N ALA A 148 -13.64 9.05 -10.18
CA ALA A 148 -13.43 10.08 -9.16
C ALA A 148 -14.69 10.23 -8.28
N GLY A 149 -14.52 10.23 -6.97
CA GLY A 149 -15.61 10.31 -6.00
C GLY A 149 -16.37 9.02 -5.72
N ALA A 150 -16.09 7.90 -6.40
CA ALA A 150 -16.85 6.65 -6.22
C ALA A 150 -16.86 6.10 -4.79
N HIS A 151 -15.84 6.42 -3.99
CA HIS A 151 -15.69 5.96 -2.60
C HIS A 151 -15.60 7.14 -1.60
N ALA A 152 -16.10 8.33 -1.98
CA ALA A 152 -16.04 9.52 -1.12
C ALA A 152 -16.74 9.29 0.24
N ASP A 153 -17.83 8.54 0.22
CA ASP A 153 -18.66 8.26 1.41
C ASP A 153 -18.38 6.87 2.03
N ASP A 154 -17.42 6.11 1.49
CA ASP A 154 -17.04 4.78 1.98
C ASP A 154 -15.52 4.69 2.21
N PRO A 155 -15.03 5.16 3.37
CA PRO A 155 -13.62 5.05 3.71
C PRO A 155 -13.10 3.61 3.74
N LEU A 156 -13.93 2.63 4.07
CA LEU A 156 -13.53 1.22 4.13
C LEU A 156 -13.22 0.67 2.73
N ALA A 157 -14.04 1.01 1.73
CA ALA A 157 -13.78 0.64 0.35
C ALA A 157 -12.47 1.23 -0.18
N MET A 158 -12.16 2.49 0.18
CA MET A 158 -10.86 3.10 -0.12
C MET A 158 -9.71 2.34 0.53
N TYR A 159 -9.85 1.95 1.79
CA TYR A 159 -8.82 1.23 2.53
C TYR A 159 -8.55 -0.17 1.96
N LEU A 160 -9.59 -0.84 1.47
CA LEU A 160 -9.44 -2.15 0.82
C LEU A 160 -8.67 -2.08 -0.50
N ALA A 161 -8.56 -0.91 -1.14
CA ALA A 161 -7.75 -0.74 -2.34
C ALA A 161 -6.25 -1.02 -2.10
N ASP A 162 -5.78 -0.86 -0.86
CA ASP A 162 -4.39 -1.04 -0.46
C ASP A 162 -4.07 -2.45 0.09
N LEU A 163 -5.05 -3.38 0.01
CA LEU A 163 -4.95 -4.74 0.59
C LEU A 163 -3.65 -5.45 0.22
N LEU A 164 -3.19 -5.29 -1.01
CA LEU A 164 -2.06 -6.05 -1.55
C LEU A 164 -0.70 -5.34 -1.36
N THR A 165 -0.69 -4.04 -1.08
CA THR A 165 0.54 -3.26 -0.88
C THR A 165 0.90 -3.05 0.60
N ILE A 166 -0.10 -2.99 1.47
CA ILE A 166 0.08 -2.78 2.91
C ILE A 166 1.00 -3.82 3.56
N PRO A 167 0.85 -5.15 3.34
CA PRO A 167 1.70 -6.14 3.99
C PRO A 167 3.18 -5.98 3.64
N VAL A 168 3.47 -5.57 2.40
CA VAL A 168 4.83 -5.32 1.90
C VAL A 168 5.46 -4.14 2.65
N ASN A 169 4.70 -3.03 2.79
CA ASN A 169 5.13 -1.87 3.56
C ASN A 169 5.36 -2.21 5.05
N LEU A 170 4.47 -2.99 5.67
CA LEU A 170 4.62 -3.43 7.06
C LEU A 170 5.86 -4.32 7.25
N ALA A 171 6.18 -5.15 6.27
CA ALA A 171 7.38 -5.99 6.29
C ALA A 171 8.67 -5.20 6.03
N GLY A 172 8.58 -3.99 5.47
CA GLY A 172 9.74 -3.17 5.13
C GLY A 172 10.52 -3.71 3.92
N LEU A 173 9.79 -4.16 2.90
CA LEU A 173 10.36 -4.76 1.69
C LEU A 173 10.30 -3.78 0.51
N PRO A 174 11.29 -3.80 -0.39
CA PRO A 174 11.21 -3.07 -1.64
C PRO A 174 10.18 -3.72 -2.57
N ALA A 175 9.41 -2.90 -3.28
CA ALA A 175 8.48 -3.38 -4.28
C ALA A 175 8.32 -2.37 -5.42
N ILE A 176 7.96 -2.87 -6.60
CA ILE A 176 7.67 -2.07 -7.77
C ILE A 176 6.39 -2.55 -8.43
N SER A 177 5.55 -1.62 -8.86
CA SER A 177 4.39 -1.92 -9.70
C SER A 177 4.72 -1.65 -11.16
N VAL A 178 4.47 -2.65 -12.00
CA VAL A 178 4.64 -2.53 -13.45
C VAL A 178 3.33 -2.85 -14.16
N PRO A 179 3.00 -2.17 -15.28
CA PRO A 179 1.80 -2.47 -16.05
C PRO A 179 1.91 -3.88 -16.66
N CYS A 180 0.84 -4.67 -16.54
CA CYS A 180 0.80 -6.06 -16.99
C CYS A 180 -0.37 -6.38 -17.94
N GLY A 181 -1.15 -5.38 -18.32
CA GLY A 181 -2.27 -5.54 -19.25
C GLY A 181 -3.37 -4.52 -19.04
N PHE A 182 -4.51 -4.78 -19.67
CA PHE A 182 -5.67 -3.91 -19.62
C PHE A 182 -6.94 -4.71 -19.33
N SER A 183 -7.88 -4.08 -18.64
CA SER A 183 -9.23 -4.63 -18.46
C SER A 183 -10.03 -4.54 -19.77
N ALA A 184 -11.21 -5.18 -19.81
CA ALA A 184 -12.13 -5.04 -20.94
C ALA A 184 -12.56 -3.57 -21.23
N ALA A 185 -12.49 -2.71 -20.22
CA ALA A 185 -12.79 -1.27 -20.35
C ALA A 185 -11.55 -0.45 -20.77
N GLY A 186 -10.41 -1.08 -21.08
CA GLY A 186 -9.17 -0.40 -21.44
C GLY A 186 -8.41 0.22 -20.26
N LEU A 187 -8.81 -0.05 -19.02
CA LEU A 187 -8.11 0.44 -17.85
C LEU A 187 -6.86 -0.39 -17.55
N PRO A 188 -5.72 0.23 -17.22
CA PRO A 188 -4.48 -0.49 -16.96
C PRO A 188 -4.57 -1.38 -15.72
N ILE A 189 -3.89 -2.51 -15.78
CA ILE A 189 -3.72 -3.47 -14.69
C ILE A 189 -2.24 -3.48 -14.31
N GLY A 190 -1.95 -3.37 -13.02
CA GLY A 190 -0.61 -3.46 -12.46
C GLY A 190 -0.36 -4.82 -11.80
N MET A 191 0.83 -5.37 -12.02
CA MET A 191 1.39 -6.40 -11.15
C MET A 191 2.46 -5.79 -10.24
N GLN A 192 2.58 -6.32 -9.05
CA GLN A 192 3.59 -5.94 -8.07
C GLN A 192 4.67 -7.02 -8.02
N LEU A 193 5.91 -6.61 -8.19
CA LEU A 193 7.09 -7.40 -7.88
C LEU A 193 7.64 -6.95 -6.54
N ILE A 194 7.92 -7.91 -5.65
CA ILE A 194 8.40 -7.65 -4.29
C ILE A 194 9.77 -8.31 -4.15
N GLY A 195 10.79 -7.54 -3.77
CA GLY A 195 12.14 -8.00 -3.53
C GLY A 195 12.44 -8.28 -2.06
N ASN A 196 13.53 -8.98 -1.80
CA ASN A 196 14.03 -9.13 -0.44
C ASN A 196 14.63 -7.80 0.07
N VAL A 197 14.85 -7.70 1.37
CA VAL A 197 15.42 -6.51 2.02
C VAL A 197 16.75 -6.13 1.37
N LEU A 198 16.88 -4.86 0.95
CA LEU A 198 18.07 -4.29 0.30
C LEU A 198 18.46 -4.97 -1.03
N ASP A 199 17.52 -5.63 -1.70
CA ASP A 199 17.74 -6.25 -3.02
C ASP A 199 17.01 -5.51 -4.16
N GLU A 200 16.94 -4.19 -4.07
CA GLU A 200 16.40 -3.32 -5.11
C GLU A 200 17.05 -3.53 -6.49
N PRO A 201 18.38 -3.79 -6.61
CA PRO A 201 18.99 -4.04 -7.90
C PRO A 201 18.40 -5.24 -8.64
N ARG A 202 18.18 -6.36 -7.96
CA ARG A 202 17.53 -7.56 -8.53
C ARG A 202 16.09 -7.27 -8.92
N LEU A 203 15.35 -6.61 -8.03
CA LEU A 203 13.96 -6.21 -8.27
C LEU A 203 13.84 -5.36 -9.54
N LEU A 204 14.68 -4.34 -9.69
CA LEU A 204 14.70 -3.47 -10.86
C LEU A 204 15.13 -4.21 -12.13
N GLN A 205 16.08 -5.14 -12.03
CA GLN A 205 16.49 -5.97 -13.15
C GLN A 205 15.36 -6.84 -13.69
N VAL A 206 14.63 -7.53 -12.80
CA VAL A 206 13.48 -8.37 -13.17
C VAL A 206 12.38 -7.53 -13.79
N ALA A 207 12.04 -6.40 -13.17
CA ALA A 207 11.05 -5.47 -13.67
C ALA A 207 11.40 -4.93 -15.06
N HIS A 208 12.66 -4.53 -15.28
CA HIS A 208 13.15 -4.05 -16.57
C HIS A 208 13.08 -5.12 -17.66
N GLN A 209 13.56 -6.34 -17.38
CA GLN A 209 13.50 -7.44 -18.35
C GLN A 209 12.06 -7.77 -18.75
N TYR A 210 11.15 -7.81 -17.78
CA TYR A 210 9.74 -7.99 -18.05
C TYR A 210 9.17 -6.86 -18.92
N GLU A 211 9.43 -5.61 -18.55
CA GLU A 211 8.95 -4.43 -19.26
C GLU A 211 9.40 -4.42 -20.73
N GLN A 212 10.67 -4.76 -20.99
CA GLN A 212 11.21 -4.85 -22.36
C GLN A 212 10.54 -5.95 -23.19
N ALA A 213 10.18 -7.08 -22.58
CA ALA A 213 9.54 -8.19 -23.28
C ALA A 213 8.03 -7.97 -23.47
N ALA A 214 7.35 -7.46 -22.47
CA ALA A 214 5.88 -7.30 -22.48
C ALA A 214 5.40 -6.07 -23.25
N GLN A 215 6.21 -4.99 -23.31
CA GLN A 215 5.91 -3.74 -24.05
C GLN A 215 4.58 -3.04 -23.67
N VAL A 216 3.94 -3.42 -22.55
CA VAL A 216 2.63 -2.88 -22.12
C VAL A 216 2.71 -1.39 -21.84
N PHE A 217 3.84 -0.90 -21.34
CA PHE A 217 4.08 0.50 -21.03
C PHE A 217 4.05 1.44 -22.27
N ALA A 218 4.21 0.89 -23.48
CA ALA A 218 4.14 1.66 -24.72
C ALA A 218 2.71 2.14 -25.02
N SER A 219 1.70 1.46 -24.48
CA SER A 219 0.29 1.84 -24.65
C SER A 219 -0.04 3.04 -23.77
N ARG A 220 -0.55 4.12 -24.38
CA ARG A 220 -0.94 5.34 -23.68
C ARG A 220 -2.41 5.64 -23.96
N PRO A 221 -3.19 6.14 -22.96
CA PRO A 221 -4.56 6.55 -23.19
C PRO A 221 -4.60 7.80 -24.12
N GLU A 222 -5.56 7.85 -25.02
CA GLU A 222 -5.75 9.00 -25.94
C GLU A 222 -5.92 10.32 -25.17
N ALA A 223 -6.59 10.30 -24.02
CA ALA A 223 -6.79 11.48 -23.18
C ALA A 223 -5.48 12.05 -22.58
N ALA A 224 -4.38 11.29 -22.57
CA ALA A 224 -3.08 11.77 -22.12
C ALA A 224 -2.34 12.65 -23.14
N LEU A 225 -2.95 12.88 -24.30
CA LEU A 225 -2.41 13.70 -25.39
C LEU A 225 -2.99 15.12 -25.42
N VAL A 226 -3.81 15.50 -24.43
CA VAL A 226 -4.30 16.88 -24.29
C VAL A 226 -3.21 17.70 -23.62
N PRO A 227 -2.69 18.77 -24.26
CA PRO A 227 -1.62 19.62 -23.71
C PRO A 227 -2.07 20.44 -22.51
#